data_6c30820abe0b4756ee6ae9c6436c1fd3
#
_entry.id   6c30820abe0b4756ee6ae9c6436c1fd3
#
_cell.length_a   1.000
_cell.length_b   1.000
_cell.length_c   1.000
_cell.angle_alpha   90.00
_cell.angle_beta   90.00
_cell.angle_gamma   90.00
#
_symmetry.space_group_name_H-M   'P 1'
#
loop_
_entity.id
_entity.type
_entity.pdbx_description
1 polymer ?
#
loop_
_entity_poly.entity_id
_entity_poly.type
_entity_poly.pdbx_seq_one_letter_code
_entity_poly.pdbx_strand_id
1 'polypeptide(L)'
;RDFAKQGPICTGPYVCESFVKEKAVMKKNPNYWGGEVPYETVQIPSIDDPNTRAMALQSGEVDMAVNIAAGDIGLFNDNAKYHIDRIASLRTVLARINTKGVLGDPKVRAAFISMTDRKAYNEVILKGTFIPGKAPVPPSLDYGFDQLTDPNAYNVDRAKQLLDEAGWKDTDGDGIRDKDGKPLSVDFVIYNSRAELPIYAEA
;
A
#
# COMPACT_ATOMS: atom_id res chain seq x y z
N ARG A 1 26.46 -21.53 8.07
CA ARG A 1 25.78 -21.70 6.79
C ARG A 1 25.52 -20.34 6.14
N ASP A 2 25.83 -20.21 4.87
CA ASP A 2 25.59 -19.00 4.09
C ASP A 2 24.19 -19.07 3.44
N PHE A 3 23.19 -18.44 4.06
CA PHE A 3 21.82 -18.41 3.58
C PHE A 3 21.69 -17.75 2.18
N ALA A 4 22.56 -16.79 1.87
CA ALA A 4 22.54 -16.12 0.60
C ALA A 4 22.91 -17.05 -0.57
N LYS A 5 23.67 -18.11 -0.29
CA LYS A 5 24.11 -19.08 -1.32
C LYS A 5 23.33 -20.40 -1.30
N GLN A 6 22.86 -20.80 -0.13
CA GLN A 6 22.28 -22.14 0.06
C GLN A 6 20.76 -22.10 0.29
N GLY A 7 20.18 -20.91 0.41
CA GLY A 7 18.79 -20.74 0.75
C GLY A 7 18.41 -21.23 2.15
N PRO A 8 17.14 -21.09 2.56
CA PRO A 8 16.65 -21.50 3.86
C PRO A 8 16.52 -23.02 4.00
N ILE A 9 16.69 -23.54 5.22
CA ILE A 9 16.22 -24.88 5.60
C ILE A 9 14.88 -24.69 6.34
N CYS A 10 13.83 -25.26 5.78
CA CYS A 10 12.47 -25.11 6.28
C CYS A 10 11.78 -26.46 6.44
N THR A 11 10.71 -26.51 7.20
CA THR A 11 9.87 -27.70 7.42
C THR A 11 8.61 -27.71 6.53
N GLY A 12 8.55 -26.79 5.58
CA GLY A 12 7.42 -26.62 4.66
C GLY A 12 7.34 -27.70 3.57
N PRO A 13 6.33 -27.58 2.68
CA PRO A 13 6.08 -28.57 1.60
C PRO A 13 7.18 -28.62 0.54
N TYR A 14 8.01 -27.59 0.48
CA TYR A 14 9.11 -27.50 -0.50
C TYR A 14 10.44 -27.22 0.20
N VAL A 15 11.52 -27.72 -0.38
CA VAL A 15 12.91 -27.45 0.00
C VAL A 15 13.58 -26.60 -1.08
N CYS A 16 14.45 -25.70 -0.67
CA CYS A 16 15.19 -24.85 -1.58
C CYS A 16 16.29 -25.64 -2.29
N GLU A 17 16.22 -25.73 -3.62
CA GLU A 17 17.24 -26.32 -4.46
C GLU A 17 18.29 -25.28 -4.86
N SER A 18 17.84 -24.10 -5.31
CA SER A 18 18.70 -22.97 -5.63
C SER A 18 18.05 -21.64 -5.24
N PHE A 19 18.89 -20.70 -4.83
CA PHE A 19 18.46 -19.37 -4.42
C PHE A 19 19.45 -18.34 -4.96
N VAL A 20 19.06 -17.65 -6.01
CA VAL A 20 19.82 -16.56 -6.61
C VAL A 20 18.94 -15.30 -6.66
N LYS A 21 19.55 -14.14 -6.91
CA LYS A 21 18.82 -12.86 -6.90
C LYS A 21 17.61 -12.85 -7.83
N GLU A 22 17.74 -13.47 -8.98
CA GLU A 22 16.75 -13.44 -10.05
C GLU A 22 15.65 -14.50 -9.90
N LYS A 23 15.96 -15.61 -9.19
CA LYS A 23 15.04 -16.75 -9.10
C LYS A 23 15.35 -17.67 -7.93
N ALA A 24 14.30 -18.14 -7.25
CA ALA A 24 14.38 -19.30 -6.37
C ALA A 24 13.77 -20.53 -7.07
N VAL A 25 14.40 -21.69 -6.91
CA VAL A 25 13.87 -22.98 -7.34
C VAL A 25 13.68 -23.86 -6.11
N MET A 26 12.46 -24.36 -5.98
CA MET A 26 12.01 -25.16 -4.87
C MET A 26 11.61 -26.54 -5.37
N LYS A 27 11.99 -27.59 -4.65
CA LYS A 27 11.56 -28.97 -4.92
C LYS A 27 10.68 -29.50 -3.80
N LYS A 28 9.80 -30.42 -4.14
CA LYS A 28 8.96 -31.15 -3.20
C LYS A 28 9.80 -31.69 -2.03
N ASN A 29 9.35 -31.46 -0.82
CA ASN A 29 9.97 -31.98 0.40
C ASN A 29 9.48 -33.39 0.68
N PRO A 30 10.32 -34.43 0.52
CA PRO A 30 9.91 -35.83 0.74
C PRO A 30 9.57 -36.12 2.20
N ASN A 31 9.99 -35.25 3.13
CA ASN A 31 9.74 -35.39 4.57
C ASN A 31 8.66 -34.43 5.07
N TYR A 32 7.82 -33.89 4.18
CA TYR A 32 6.77 -32.99 4.58
C TYR A 32 5.68 -33.71 5.38
N TRP A 33 5.38 -33.20 6.55
CA TRP A 33 4.46 -33.78 7.52
C TRP A 33 2.96 -33.43 7.24
N GLY A 34 2.69 -32.43 6.43
CA GLY A 34 1.33 -31.87 6.22
C GLY A 34 0.55 -32.53 5.07
N GLY A 35 1.00 -33.67 4.53
CA GLY A 35 0.27 -34.41 3.51
C GLY A 35 0.85 -34.28 2.10
N GLU A 36 0.01 -34.51 1.09
CA GLU A 36 0.41 -34.51 -0.30
C GLU A 36 0.75 -33.12 -0.82
N VAL A 37 1.83 -33.03 -1.61
CA VAL A 37 2.29 -31.80 -2.25
C VAL A 37 2.05 -31.90 -3.77
N PRO A 38 1.28 -30.96 -4.37
CA PRO A 38 0.77 -31.15 -5.74
C PRO A 38 1.82 -31.01 -6.83
N TYR A 39 2.87 -30.18 -6.61
CA TYR A 39 3.89 -29.91 -7.64
C TYR A 39 5.24 -30.46 -7.23
N GLU A 40 5.97 -31.05 -8.19
CA GLU A 40 7.34 -31.55 -7.95
C GLU A 40 8.34 -30.39 -7.84
N THR A 41 8.15 -29.33 -8.62
CA THR A 41 9.04 -28.16 -8.66
C THR A 41 8.21 -26.87 -8.71
N VAL A 42 8.63 -25.88 -7.93
CA VAL A 42 8.09 -24.51 -7.97
C VAL A 42 9.25 -23.57 -8.28
N GLN A 43 9.07 -22.73 -9.29
CA GLN A 43 10.02 -21.67 -9.65
C GLN A 43 9.44 -20.31 -9.27
N ILE A 44 10.22 -19.49 -8.58
CA ILE A 44 9.80 -18.16 -8.12
C ILE A 44 10.74 -17.13 -8.74
N PRO A 45 10.43 -16.62 -9.96
CA PRO A 45 11.21 -15.53 -10.55
C PRO A 45 10.96 -14.22 -9.76
N SER A 46 12.01 -13.40 -9.61
CA SER A 46 11.92 -12.06 -9.05
C SER A 46 11.65 -11.07 -10.18
N ILE A 47 10.45 -10.52 -10.23
CA ILE A 47 10.04 -9.51 -11.19
C ILE A 47 9.66 -8.24 -10.42
N ASP A 48 10.57 -7.28 -10.36
CA ASP A 48 10.43 -6.09 -9.52
C ASP A 48 9.37 -5.11 -10.06
N ASP A 49 9.32 -4.93 -11.39
CA ASP A 49 8.35 -4.05 -12.03
C ASP A 49 6.95 -4.68 -12.04
N PRO A 50 5.91 -3.98 -11.50
CA PRO A 50 4.56 -4.52 -11.41
C PRO A 50 3.87 -4.73 -12.76
N ASN A 51 4.16 -3.89 -13.77
CA ASN A 51 3.55 -4.05 -15.09
C ASN A 51 4.16 -5.27 -15.81
N THR A 52 5.48 -5.44 -15.72
CA THR A 52 6.17 -6.63 -16.24
C THR A 52 5.63 -7.90 -15.59
N ARG A 53 5.34 -7.86 -14.29
CA ARG A 53 4.76 -8.99 -13.55
C ARG A 53 3.34 -9.33 -14.02
N ALA A 54 2.52 -8.30 -14.29
CA ALA A 54 1.18 -8.49 -14.86
C ALA A 54 1.25 -9.08 -16.28
N MET A 55 2.18 -8.60 -17.12
CA MET A 55 2.39 -9.12 -18.47
C MET A 55 2.87 -10.57 -18.46
N ALA A 56 3.78 -10.95 -17.55
CA ALA A 56 4.25 -12.35 -17.42
C ALA A 56 3.10 -13.31 -17.07
N LEU A 57 2.16 -12.88 -16.23
CA LEU A 57 0.95 -13.66 -15.95
C LEU A 57 0.01 -13.75 -17.16
N GLN A 58 -0.18 -12.64 -17.90
CA GLN A 58 -1.04 -12.64 -19.10
C GLN A 58 -0.49 -13.53 -20.22
N SER A 59 0.82 -13.52 -20.42
CA SER A 59 1.49 -14.35 -21.45
C SER A 59 1.56 -15.83 -21.09
N GLY A 60 1.33 -16.19 -19.82
CA GLY A 60 1.51 -17.55 -19.31
C GLY A 60 2.97 -17.92 -19.02
N GLU A 61 3.85 -16.92 -18.92
CA GLU A 61 5.24 -17.12 -18.46
C GLU A 61 5.29 -17.52 -16.98
N VAL A 62 4.32 -17.04 -16.20
CA VAL A 62 4.09 -17.45 -14.81
C VAL A 62 2.63 -17.86 -14.60
N ASP A 63 2.42 -18.84 -13.73
CA ASP A 63 1.08 -19.37 -13.40
C ASP A 63 0.41 -18.55 -12.29
N MET A 64 1.19 -17.85 -11.46
CA MET A 64 0.71 -17.05 -10.34
C MET A 64 1.56 -15.79 -10.18
N ALA A 65 0.91 -14.68 -9.92
CA ALA A 65 1.57 -13.41 -9.61
C ALA A 65 1.00 -12.79 -8.33
N VAL A 66 1.87 -12.24 -7.49
CA VAL A 66 1.49 -11.51 -6.27
C VAL A 66 1.75 -10.01 -6.42
N ASN A 67 1.02 -9.19 -5.69
CA ASN A 67 1.18 -7.73 -5.71
C ASN A 67 0.98 -7.13 -7.12
N ILE A 68 -0.09 -7.54 -7.80
CA ILE A 68 -0.54 -6.88 -9.03
C ILE A 68 -0.96 -5.45 -8.70
N ALA A 69 -0.54 -4.48 -9.51
CA ALA A 69 -0.92 -3.09 -9.32
C ALA A 69 -2.43 -2.89 -9.45
N ALA A 70 -2.99 -1.98 -8.67
CA ALA A 70 -4.43 -1.71 -8.68
C ALA A 70 -4.96 -1.36 -10.08
N GLY A 71 -4.17 -0.63 -10.87
CA GLY A 71 -4.49 -0.29 -12.26
C GLY A 71 -4.60 -1.49 -13.20
N ASP A 72 -3.84 -2.55 -12.93
CA ASP A 72 -3.74 -3.73 -13.81
C ASP A 72 -4.73 -4.84 -13.46
N ILE A 73 -5.43 -4.75 -12.31
CA ILE A 73 -6.36 -5.81 -11.88
C ILE A 73 -7.45 -6.05 -12.93
N GLY A 74 -7.89 -4.99 -13.62
CA GLY A 74 -8.87 -5.09 -14.70
C GLY A 74 -8.48 -6.01 -15.85
N LEU A 75 -7.18 -6.26 -16.06
CA LEU A 75 -6.66 -7.18 -17.08
C LEU A 75 -7.00 -8.66 -16.80
N PHE A 76 -7.37 -8.96 -15.55
CA PHE A 76 -7.60 -10.33 -15.06
C PHE A 76 -9.07 -10.60 -14.72
N ASN A 77 -10.00 -9.82 -15.27
CA ASN A 77 -11.44 -9.96 -15.00
C ASN A 77 -12.11 -11.15 -15.71
N ASP A 78 -11.40 -11.86 -16.58
CA ASP A 78 -11.91 -13.09 -17.19
C ASP A 78 -11.83 -14.24 -16.17
N ASN A 79 -12.95 -14.50 -15.49
CA ASN A 79 -13.05 -15.51 -14.46
C ASN A 79 -12.94 -16.96 -14.99
N ALA A 80 -13.00 -17.17 -16.29
CA ALA A 80 -12.75 -18.48 -16.90
C ALA A 80 -11.24 -18.78 -16.99
N LYS A 81 -10.42 -17.72 -17.05
CA LYS A 81 -8.98 -17.82 -17.21
C LYS A 81 -8.20 -17.52 -15.91
N TYR A 82 -8.70 -16.59 -15.10
CA TYR A 82 -7.99 -16.08 -13.93
C TYR A 82 -8.80 -16.19 -12.65
N HIS A 83 -8.12 -16.46 -11.56
CA HIS A 83 -8.67 -16.37 -10.23
C HIS A 83 -7.95 -15.26 -9.46
N ILE A 84 -8.70 -14.33 -8.85
CA ILE A 84 -8.15 -13.22 -8.09
C ILE A 84 -8.47 -13.40 -6.62
N ASP A 85 -7.44 -13.63 -5.81
CA ASP A 85 -7.55 -13.62 -4.35
C ASP A 85 -7.26 -12.22 -3.79
N ARG A 86 -8.18 -11.71 -2.97
CA ARG A 86 -8.03 -10.46 -2.23
C ARG A 86 -8.18 -10.75 -0.75
N ILE A 87 -7.12 -10.53 -0.01
CA ILE A 87 -7.08 -10.81 1.42
C ILE A 87 -6.72 -9.54 2.17
N ALA A 88 -7.57 -9.15 3.13
CA ALA A 88 -7.27 -8.05 4.04
C ALA A 88 -6.03 -8.40 4.87
N SER A 89 -4.97 -7.63 4.71
CA SER A 89 -3.70 -7.87 5.39
C SER A 89 -3.62 -7.10 6.72
N LEU A 90 -2.58 -7.38 7.50
CA LEU A 90 -2.23 -6.61 8.70
C LEU A 90 -1.49 -5.30 8.36
N ARG A 91 -1.24 -5.02 7.07
CA ARG A 91 -0.50 -3.84 6.65
C ARG A 91 -1.39 -2.60 6.63
N THR A 92 -0.93 -1.56 7.28
CA THR A 92 -1.54 -0.22 7.21
C THR A 92 -0.58 0.74 6.51
N VAL A 93 -1.05 1.47 5.51
CA VAL A 93 -0.34 2.58 4.89
C VAL A 93 -0.70 3.85 5.66
N LEU A 94 0.30 4.54 6.17
CA LEU A 94 0.11 5.76 6.95
C LEU A 94 1.24 6.76 6.67
N ALA A 95 0.92 8.05 6.78
CA ALA A 95 1.90 9.12 6.77
C ALA A 95 2.38 9.43 8.19
N ARG A 96 3.70 9.53 8.37
CA ARG A 96 4.27 10.05 9.61
C ARG A 96 4.40 11.56 9.51
N ILE A 97 3.84 12.27 10.47
CA ILE A 97 3.82 13.72 10.50
C ILE A 97 5.01 14.26 11.31
N ASN A 98 5.81 15.13 10.70
CA ASN A 98 6.82 15.89 11.42
C ASN A 98 6.15 17.07 12.16
N THR A 99 6.13 17.01 13.47
CA THR A 99 5.49 18.04 14.33
C THR A 99 6.41 19.19 14.69
N LYS A 100 7.62 19.28 14.14
CA LYS A 100 8.56 20.40 14.39
C LYS A 100 8.36 21.60 13.45
N GLY A 101 7.58 21.42 12.36
CA GLY A 101 7.29 22.46 11.37
C GLY A 101 5.87 23.00 11.48
N VAL A 102 5.31 23.40 10.35
CA VAL A 102 3.94 23.93 10.22
C VAL A 102 2.89 22.96 10.75
N LEU A 103 3.14 21.66 10.60
CA LEU A 103 2.28 20.59 11.15
C LEU A 103 2.47 20.37 12.67
N GLY A 104 3.24 21.23 13.35
CA GLY A 104 3.29 21.32 14.81
C GLY A 104 1.98 21.81 15.43
N ASP A 105 1.24 22.64 14.71
CA ASP A 105 -0.09 23.08 15.13
C ASP A 105 -1.12 21.95 14.94
N PRO A 106 -1.85 21.55 16.01
CA PRO A 106 -2.87 20.50 15.92
C PRO A 106 -4.01 20.82 14.94
N LYS A 107 -4.37 22.10 14.78
CA LYS A 107 -5.41 22.52 13.83
C LYS A 107 -4.97 22.36 12.41
N VAL A 108 -3.71 22.71 12.11
CA VAL A 108 -3.14 22.52 10.76
C VAL A 108 -3.05 21.03 10.44
N ARG A 109 -2.63 20.18 11.39
CA ARG A 109 -2.64 18.71 11.19
C ARG A 109 -4.04 18.17 10.92
N ALA A 110 -5.01 18.58 11.72
CA ALA A 110 -6.41 18.16 11.56
C ALA A 110 -6.97 18.60 10.20
N ALA A 111 -6.67 19.82 9.78
CA ALA A 111 -7.04 20.33 8.46
C ALA A 111 -6.47 19.47 7.35
N PHE A 112 -5.18 19.14 7.42
CA PHE A 112 -4.49 18.32 6.42
C PHE A 112 -5.14 16.93 6.28
N ILE A 113 -5.46 16.29 7.42
CA ILE A 113 -6.12 14.98 7.42
C ILE A 113 -7.56 15.10 6.87
N SER A 114 -8.28 16.15 7.24
CA SER A 114 -9.67 16.37 6.80
C SER A 114 -9.80 16.73 5.32
N MET A 115 -8.74 17.20 4.67
CA MET A 115 -8.72 17.42 3.21
C MET A 115 -8.48 16.14 2.40
N THR A 116 -8.08 15.05 3.04
CA THR A 116 -7.75 13.80 2.34
C THR A 116 -9.00 12.94 2.18
N ASP A 117 -9.54 12.85 0.97
CA ASP A 117 -10.66 11.97 0.64
C ASP A 117 -10.18 10.53 0.44
N ARG A 118 -9.98 9.82 1.54
CA ARG A 118 -9.52 8.44 1.54
C ARG A 118 -10.48 7.49 0.82
N LYS A 119 -11.78 7.82 0.80
CA LYS A 119 -12.78 7.01 0.10
C LYS A 119 -12.65 7.19 -1.41
N ALA A 120 -12.59 8.42 -1.91
CA ALA A 120 -12.37 8.68 -3.33
C ALA A 120 -11.04 8.10 -3.82
N TYR A 121 -9.96 8.21 -3.04
CA TYR A 121 -8.67 7.59 -3.37
C TYR A 121 -8.80 6.07 -3.53
N ASN A 122 -9.50 5.41 -2.62
CA ASN A 122 -9.72 3.97 -2.74
C ASN A 122 -10.55 3.60 -3.96
N GLU A 123 -11.64 4.28 -4.19
CA GLU A 123 -12.59 3.95 -5.27
C GLU A 123 -12.04 4.29 -6.66
N VAL A 124 -11.49 5.50 -6.82
CA VAL A 124 -11.10 6.03 -8.14
C VAL A 124 -9.69 5.59 -8.52
N ILE A 125 -8.74 5.74 -7.60
CA ILE A 125 -7.31 5.56 -7.88
C ILE A 125 -6.90 4.10 -7.65
N LEU A 126 -7.29 3.53 -6.51
CA LEU A 126 -6.90 2.18 -6.10
C LEU A 126 -7.91 1.10 -6.48
N LYS A 127 -8.95 1.47 -7.25
CA LYS A 127 -9.95 0.53 -7.79
C LYS A 127 -10.56 -0.40 -6.72
N GLY A 128 -10.79 0.11 -5.51
CA GLY A 128 -11.38 -0.63 -4.40
C GLY A 128 -10.47 -1.70 -3.78
N THR A 129 -9.16 -1.62 -3.98
CA THR A 129 -8.22 -2.64 -3.48
C THR A 129 -7.76 -2.42 -2.04
N PHE A 130 -8.11 -1.28 -1.45
CA PHE A 130 -7.77 -0.92 -0.08
C PHE A 130 -9.02 -0.70 0.76
N ILE A 131 -8.85 -0.58 2.05
CA ILE A 131 -9.90 -0.20 3.00
C ILE A 131 -9.52 1.17 3.57
N PRO A 132 -10.36 2.21 3.45
CA PRO A 132 -10.09 3.52 4.03
C PRO A 132 -9.84 3.44 5.53
N GLY A 133 -8.68 3.92 5.98
CA GLY A 133 -8.26 3.84 7.37
C GLY A 133 -8.93 4.89 8.26
N LYS A 134 -9.30 4.51 9.49
CA LYS A 134 -9.72 5.41 10.58
C LYS A 134 -8.66 5.49 11.69
N ALA A 135 -7.77 4.50 11.71
CA ALA A 135 -6.75 4.34 12.75
C ALA A 135 -5.51 3.63 12.17
N PRO A 136 -4.38 3.64 12.90
CA PRO A 136 -3.18 2.89 12.52
C PRO A 136 -3.37 1.36 12.51
N VAL A 137 -4.40 0.87 13.18
CA VAL A 137 -4.73 -0.56 13.28
C VAL A 137 -5.66 -0.94 12.13
N PRO A 138 -5.36 -1.99 11.35
CA PRO A 138 -6.21 -2.42 10.25
C PRO A 138 -7.47 -3.14 10.74
N PRO A 139 -8.57 -3.13 9.96
CA PRO A 139 -9.84 -3.78 10.33
C PRO A 139 -9.74 -5.31 10.38
N SER A 140 -8.70 -5.92 9.83
CA SER A 140 -8.42 -7.36 9.91
C SER A 140 -8.01 -7.84 11.31
N LEU A 141 -7.73 -6.92 12.23
CA LEU A 141 -7.50 -7.21 13.65
C LEU A 141 -8.76 -6.90 14.46
N ASP A 142 -9.13 -7.80 15.34
CA ASP A 142 -10.29 -7.63 16.24
C ASP A 142 -9.95 -6.69 17.42
N TYR A 143 -9.70 -5.42 17.09
CA TYR A 143 -9.44 -4.36 18.06
C TYR A 143 -10.51 -3.26 18.03
N GLY A 144 -11.72 -3.61 17.59
CA GLY A 144 -12.85 -2.68 17.59
C GLY A 144 -12.79 -1.59 16.50
N PHE A 145 -12.13 -1.85 15.36
CA PHE A 145 -12.01 -0.89 14.26
C PHE A 145 -13.37 -0.30 13.83
N ASP A 146 -14.41 -1.12 13.78
CA ASP A 146 -15.75 -0.70 13.35
C ASP A 146 -16.42 0.27 14.33
N GLN A 147 -16.03 0.22 15.60
CA GLN A 147 -16.53 1.10 16.67
C GLN A 147 -15.83 2.46 16.68
N LEU A 148 -14.73 2.62 15.93
CA LEU A 148 -13.99 3.88 15.86
C LEU A 148 -14.75 4.91 15.02
N THR A 149 -14.85 6.12 15.56
CA THR A 149 -15.20 7.31 14.78
C THR A 149 -13.94 7.92 14.21
N ASP A 150 -14.02 8.44 12.99
CA ASP A 150 -12.92 9.21 12.40
C ASP A 150 -13.08 10.70 12.80
N PRO A 151 -12.25 11.21 13.70
CA PRO A 151 -12.37 12.60 14.17
C PRO A 151 -11.99 13.61 13.07
N ASN A 152 -11.30 13.17 12.03
CA ASN A 152 -10.84 13.97 10.90
C ASN A 152 -11.36 13.37 9.58
N ALA A 153 -12.63 13.00 9.55
CA ALA A 153 -13.31 12.58 8.33
C ALA A 153 -13.18 13.66 7.24
N TYR A 154 -13.22 13.25 5.98
CA TYR A 154 -13.13 14.18 4.86
C TYR A 154 -14.17 15.29 4.96
N ASN A 155 -13.70 16.53 5.08
CA ASN A 155 -14.53 17.72 5.16
C ASN A 155 -13.68 18.96 4.83
N VAL A 156 -13.82 19.45 3.61
CA VAL A 156 -13.05 20.58 3.09
C VAL A 156 -13.39 21.88 3.84
N ASP A 157 -14.66 22.12 4.17
CA ASP A 157 -15.07 23.34 4.88
C ASP A 157 -14.51 23.36 6.30
N ARG A 158 -14.54 22.21 6.98
CA ARG A 158 -13.90 22.08 8.29
C ARG A 158 -12.38 22.30 8.21
N ALA A 159 -11.72 21.79 7.18
CA ALA A 159 -10.29 22.00 6.97
C ALA A 159 -9.96 23.48 6.77
N LYS A 160 -10.74 24.19 5.94
CA LYS A 160 -10.59 25.64 5.73
C LYS A 160 -10.77 26.41 7.03
N GLN A 161 -11.83 26.10 7.79
CA GLN A 161 -12.08 26.71 9.10
C GLN A 161 -10.91 26.52 10.07
N LEU A 162 -10.36 25.30 10.15
CA LEU A 162 -9.22 25.00 11.03
C LEU A 162 -7.96 25.79 10.65
N LEU A 163 -7.72 25.98 9.34
CA LEU A 163 -6.62 26.81 8.87
C LEU A 163 -6.84 28.28 9.20
N ASP A 164 -8.07 28.81 9.04
CA ASP A 164 -8.42 30.17 9.43
C ASP A 164 -8.21 30.39 10.94
N GLU A 165 -8.67 29.44 11.78
CA GLU A 165 -8.47 29.46 13.22
C GLU A 165 -6.99 29.37 13.64
N ALA A 166 -6.15 28.73 12.82
CA ALA A 166 -4.70 28.66 13.02
C ALA A 166 -3.96 29.89 12.49
N GLY A 167 -4.68 30.85 11.88
CA GLY A 167 -4.14 32.09 11.34
C GLY A 167 -3.55 31.98 9.93
N TRP A 168 -3.82 30.90 9.21
CA TRP A 168 -3.44 30.71 7.81
C TRP A 168 -4.54 31.23 6.89
N LYS A 169 -4.28 32.29 6.12
CA LYS A 169 -5.21 32.93 5.21
C LYS A 169 -4.52 33.27 3.91
N ASP A 170 -5.22 33.19 2.81
CA ASP A 170 -4.78 33.73 1.54
C ASP A 170 -4.88 35.26 1.61
N THR A 171 -3.75 35.93 1.74
CA THR A 171 -3.71 37.40 2.00
C THR A 171 -3.41 38.21 0.74
N ASP A 172 -2.89 37.59 -0.30
CA ASP A 172 -2.54 38.24 -1.57
C ASP A 172 -3.39 37.76 -2.76
N GLY A 173 -4.22 36.73 -2.57
CA GLY A 173 -5.17 36.25 -3.57
C GLY A 173 -4.58 35.29 -4.59
N ASP A 174 -3.40 34.69 -4.31
CA ASP A 174 -2.74 33.76 -5.20
C ASP A 174 -3.29 32.30 -5.08
N GLY A 175 -4.17 32.07 -4.13
CA GLY A 175 -4.79 30.76 -3.84
C GLY A 175 -4.00 29.91 -2.84
N ILE A 176 -2.84 30.40 -2.37
CA ILE A 176 -2.04 29.77 -1.32
C ILE A 176 -2.27 30.52 0.01
N ARG A 177 -2.43 29.81 1.09
CA ARG A 177 -2.61 30.43 2.39
C ARG A 177 -1.27 30.87 2.97
N ASP A 178 -1.26 32.06 3.59
CA ASP A 178 -0.09 32.68 4.21
C ASP A 178 -0.25 32.85 5.70
N LYS A 179 0.86 32.89 6.39
CA LYS A 179 0.97 33.33 7.77
C LYS A 179 2.31 33.99 8.02
N ASP A 180 2.30 35.21 8.59
CA ASP A 180 3.51 36.00 8.87
C ASP A 180 4.40 36.17 7.63
N GLY A 181 3.79 36.40 6.45
CA GLY A 181 4.47 36.58 5.17
C GLY A 181 5.13 35.31 4.61
N LYS A 182 4.72 34.12 5.07
CA LYS A 182 5.23 32.84 4.58
C LYS A 182 4.08 31.99 4.06
N PRO A 183 4.21 31.39 2.85
CA PRO A 183 3.20 30.51 2.29
C PRO A 183 3.11 29.20 3.09
N LEU A 184 1.92 28.62 3.13
CA LEU A 184 1.68 27.29 3.68
C LEU A 184 2.29 26.25 2.77
N SER A 185 3.37 25.64 3.20
CA SER A 185 4.06 24.61 2.45
C SER A 185 4.37 23.40 3.33
N VAL A 186 4.19 22.21 2.78
CA VAL A 186 4.47 20.92 3.44
C VAL A 186 5.21 20.01 2.45
N ASP A 187 6.34 19.49 2.88
CA ASP A 187 7.05 18.46 2.12
C ASP A 187 6.40 17.09 2.35
N PHE A 188 5.97 16.44 1.27
CA PHE A 188 5.45 15.08 1.30
C PHE A 188 6.48 14.10 0.74
N VAL A 189 7.12 13.33 1.61
CA VAL A 189 8.21 12.42 1.25
C VAL A 189 7.69 11.00 1.11
N ILE A 190 7.95 10.38 -0.04
CA ILE A 190 7.60 8.99 -0.35
C ILE A 190 8.84 8.20 -0.78
N TYR A 191 8.69 6.88 -0.90
CA TYR A 191 9.69 5.99 -1.49
C TYR A 191 9.05 5.14 -2.61
N ASN A 192 9.85 4.73 -3.61
CA ASN A 192 9.34 4.14 -4.85
C ASN A 192 9.23 2.61 -4.85
N SER A 193 9.63 1.93 -3.77
CA SER A 193 9.55 0.46 -3.71
C SER A 193 8.12 -0.09 -3.55
N ARG A 194 7.12 0.79 -3.54
CA ARG A 194 5.70 0.46 -3.47
C ARG A 194 4.94 1.25 -4.53
N ALA A 195 4.31 0.56 -5.46
CA ALA A 195 3.63 1.17 -6.60
C ALA A 195 2.51 2.15 -6.22
N GLU A 196 1.84 1.90 -5.08
CA GLU A 196 0.74 2.73 -4.59
C GLU A 196 1.17 4.09 -4.03
N LEU A 197 2.42 4.24 -3.53
CA LEU A 197 2.85 5.47 -2.85
C LEU A 197 3.02 6.68 -3.78
N PRO A 198 3.64 6.55 -4.97
CA PRO A 198 3.67 7.64 -5.94
C PRO A 198 2.27 8.10 -6.35
N ILE A 199 1.36 7.15 -6.55
CA ILE A 199 -0.03 7.43 -6.92
C ILE A 199 -0.75 8.22 -5.82
N TYR A 200 -0.55 7.86 -4.55
CA TYR A 200 -1.06 8.62 -3.42
C TYR A 200 -0.48 10.02 -3.31
N ALA A 201 0.80 10.20 -3.64
CA ALA A 201 1.44 11.50 -3.54
C ALA A 201 1.00 12.46 -4.65
N GLU A 202 0.67 11.92 -5.82
CA GLU A 202 0.18 12.69 -6.97
C GLU A 202 -1.28 13.15 -6.76
N ALA A 203 -2.09 12.33 -6.12
CA ALA A 203 -3.50 12.62 -5.84
C ALA A 203 -3.72 13.57 -4.66
#